data_cdfe2dd84d14f1f5f5a877d894e4667c
#
_entry.id   cdfe2dd84d14f1f5f5a877d894e4667c
#
_cell.length_a   1.000
_cell.length_b   1.000
_cell.length_c   1.000
_cell.angle_alpha   90.00
_cell.angle_beta   90.00
_cell.angle_gamma   90.00
#
_symmetry.space_group_name_H-M   'P 1'
#
loop_
_entity.id
_entity.type
_entity.pdbx_description
1 polymer ?
#
loop_
_entity_poly.entity_id
_entity_poly.type
_entity_poly.pdbx_seq_one_letter_code
_entity_poly.pdbx_strand_id
1 'polypeptide(L)'
;MKKTRENDQLTLAGTEEEEILGRLNDRVEKAIATIQELRKERDTLRRQLDDATTRLQENGDAAERASTLEEDNDRFKRERGEIRDRIESILTNLEALEE
;
A
#
# COMPACT_ATOMS: atom_id res chain seq x y z
N MET A 1 -17.68 47.51 53.23
CA MET A 1 -16.37 47.50 52.57
C MET A 1 -15.71 46.13 52.63
N LYS A 2 -15.70 45.45 53.73
CA LYS A 2 -15.11 44.07 53.78
C LYS A 2 -15.80 43.07 52.87
N LYS A 3 -17.13 43.11 52.73
CA LYS A 3 -17.89 42.26 51.82
C LYS A 3 -17.57 42.50 50.34
N THR A 4 -17.30 43.76 49.98
CA THR A 4 -16.96 44.12 48.61
C THR A 4 -15.59 43.59 48.22
N ARG A 5 -14.61 43.64 49.13
CA ARG A 5 -13.24 43.11 48.89
C ARG A 5 -13.25 41.59 48.81
N GLU A 6 -14.02 40.93 49.65
CA GLU A 6 -14.15 39.47 49.61
C GLU A 6 -14.80 39.01 48.32
N ASN A 7 -15.82 39.72 47.84
CA ASN A 7 -16.45 39.43 46.56
C ASN A 7 -15.50 39.71 45.37
N ASP A 8 -14.73 40.79 45.44
CA ASP A 8 -13.71 41.10 44.40
C ASP A 8 -12.62 40.04 44.34
N GLN A 9 -12.14 39.56 45.50
CA GLN A 9 -11.15 38.48 45.56
C GLN A 9 -11.70 37.15 45.05
N LEU A 10 -12.93 36.84 45.41
CA LEU A 10 -13.64 35.61 44.94
C LEU A 10 -13.90 35.70 43.45
N THR A 11 -14.24 36.87 42.91
CA THR A 11 -14.46 37.10 41.50
C THR A 11 -13.14 37.01 40.70
N LEU A 12 -12.05 37.55 41.22
CA LEU A 12 -10.73 37.46 40.64
C LEU A 12 -10.21 36.01 40.62
N ALA A 13 -10.40 35.27 41.73
CA ALA A 13 -10.03 33.87 41.82
C ALA A 13 -10.88 33.02 40.83
N GLY A 14 -12.17 33.31 40.71
CA GLY A 14 -13.06 32.66 39.74
C GLY A 14 -12.69 32.98 38.33
N THR A 15 -12.25 34.22 38.03
CA THR A 15 -11.79 34.60 36.71
C THR A 15 -10.46 33.92 36.33
N GLU A 16 -9.54 33.82 37.30
CA GLU A 16 -8.27 33.06 37.08
C GLU A 16 -8.52 31.57 36.84
N GLU A 17 -9.41 30.96 37.60
CA GLU A 17 -9.83 29.59 37.43
C GLU A 17 -10.50 29.38 36.07
N GLU A 18 -11.36 30.30 35.67
CA GLU A 18 -12.02 30.25 34.35
C GLU A 18 -11.03 30.39 33.22
N GLU A 19 -10.01 31.25 33.35
CA GLU A 19 -8.93 31.37 32.38
C GLU A 19 -8.11 30.10 32.28
N ILE A 20 -7.76 29.48 33.39
CA ILE A 20 -7.02 28.23 33.45
C ILE A 20 -7.83 27.10 32.80
N LEU A 21 -9.13 27.02 33.13
CA LEU A 21 -10.03 26.04 32.55
C LEU A 21 -10.22 26.26 31.04
N GLY A 22 -10.30 27.54 30.63
CA GLY A 22 -10.37 27.92 29.22
C GLY A 22 -9.14 27.49 28.44
N ARG A 23 -7.95 27.72 29.00
CA ARG A 23 -6.69 27.29 28.39
C ARG A 23 -6.59 25.76 28.29
N LEU A 24 -7.01 25.07 29.36
CA LEU A 24 -7.04 23.63 29.40
C LEU A 24 -8.00 23.09 28.34
N ASN A 25 -9.19 23.66 28.25
CA ASN A 25 -10.18 23.30 27.27
C ASN A 25 -9.68 23.49 25.83
N ASP A 26 -9.02 24.63 25.55
CA ASP A 26 -8.42 24.91 24.26
C ASP A 26 -7.33 23.88 23.90
N ARG A 27 -6.49 23.51 24.87
CA ARG A 27 -5.46 22.49 24.67
C ARG A 27 -6.07 21.11 24.41
N VAL A 28 -7.14 20.78 25.13
CA VAL A 28 -7.87 19.53 24.92
C VAL A 28 -8.50 19.49 23.54
N GLU A 29 -9.12 20.58 23.11
CA GLU A 29 -9.71 20.67 21.76
C GLU A 29 -8.65 20.54 20.66
N LYS A 30 -7.49 21.21 20.82
CA LYS A 30 -6.39 21.07 19.89
C LYS A 30 -5.83 19.64 19.86
N ALA A 31 -5.69 19.01 21.01
CA ALA A 31 -5.24 17.62 21.11
C ALA A 31 -6.22 16.68 20.39
N ILE A 32 -7.51 16.87 20.58
CA ILE A 32 -8.55 16.09 19.91
C ILE A 32 -8.47 16.28 18.40
N ALA A 33 -8.36 17.52 17.93
CA ALA A 33 -8.23 17.83 16.51
C ALA A 33 -6.98 17.16 15.92
N THR A 34 -5.85 17.23 16.61
CA THR A 34 -4.60 16.59 16.19
C THR A 34 -4.75 15.07 16.13
N ILE A 35 -5.39 14.48 17.13
CA ILE A 35 -5.65 13.04 17.15
C ILE A 35 -6.52 12.62 15.96
N GLN A 36 -7.56 13.39 15.66
CA GLN A 36 -8.44 13.11 14.52
C GLN A 36 -7.69 13.22 13.19
N GLU A 37 -6.85 14.23 13.03
CA GLU A 37 -6.00 14.38 11.84
C GLU A 37 -5.03 13.22 11.69
N LEU A 38 -4.35 12.85 12.78
CA LEU A 38 -3.41 11.74 12.78
C LEU A 38 -4.09 10.41 12.47
N ARG A 39 -5.30 10.22 12.94
CA ARG A 39 -6.10 9.02 12.61
C ARG A 39 -6.45 8.97 11.13
N LYS A 40 -6.83 10.11 10.54
CA LYS A 40 -7.11 10.21 9.11
C LYS A 40 -5.86 9.92 8.27
N GLU A 41 -4.73 10.50 8.65
CA GLU A 41 -3.44 10.24 8.00
C GLU A 41 -3.04 8.77 8.11
N ARG A 42 -3.20 8.20 9.30
CA ARG A 42 -2.95 6.77 9.53
C ARG A 42 -3.81 5.90 8.62
N ASP A 43 -5.09 6.18 8.54
CA ASP A 43 -6.01 5.40 7.72
C ASP A 43 -5.70 5.54 6.22
N THR A 44 -5.31 6.74 5.79
CA THR A 44 -4.86 6.99 4.43
C THR A 44 -3.58 6.22 4.12
N LEU A 45 -2.60 6.27 5.03
CA LEU A 45 -1.34 5.54 4.88
C LEU A 45 -1.55 4.02 4.87
N ARG A 46 -2.45 3.51 5.69
CA ARG A 46 -2.83 2.09 5.69
C ARG A 46 -3.40 1.66 4.34
N ARG A 47 -4.30 2.46 3.77
CA ARG A 47 -4.86 2.18 2.44
C ARG A 47 -3.77 2.19 1.36
N GLN A 48 -2.89 3.18 1.41
CA GLN A 48 -1.76 3.27 0.48
C GLN A 48 -0.83 2.06 0.61
N LEU A 49 -0.58 1.62 1.84
CA LEU A 49 0.24 0.45 2.10
C LEU A 49 -0.43 -0.82 1.57
N ASP A 50 -1.72 -1.00 1.81
CA ASP A 50 -2.49 -2.14 1.33
C ASP A 50 -2.51 -2.18 -0.20
N ASP A 51 -2.73 -1.03 -0.85
CA ASP A 51 -2.70 -0.90 -2.30
C ASP A 51 -1.31 -1.23 -2.86
N ALA A 52 -0.26 -0.70 -2.23
CA ALA A 52 1.11 -0.97 -2.64
C ALA A 52 1.48 -2.45 -2.48
N THR A 53 1.06 -3.07 -1.37
CA THR A 53 1.26 -4.49 -1.11
C THR A 53 0.54 -5.35 -2.15
N THR A 54 -0.70 -5.01 -2.48
CA THR A 54 -1.50 -5.70 -3.49
C THR A 54 -0.83 -5.59 -4.87
N ARG A 55 -0.39 -4.40 -5.26
CA ARG A 55 0.33 -4.18 -6.54
C ARG A 55 1.63 -4.97 -6.61
N LEU A 56 2.37 -4.99 -5.51
CA LEU A 56 3.63 -5.74 -5.43
C LEU A 56 3.38 -7.23 -5.63
N GLN A 57 2.32 -7.76 -5.02
CA GLN A 57 1.92 -9.15 -5.13
C GLN A 57 1.47 -9.48 -6.55
N GLU A 58 0.64 -8.64 -7.16
CA GLU A 58 0.18 -8.78 -8.54
C GLU A 58 1.34 -8.74 -9.53
N ASN A 59 2.31 -7.83 -9.32
CA ASN A 59 3.51 -7.73 -10.15
C ASN A 59 4.39 -8.98 -10.01
N GLY A 60 4.51 -9.53 -8.80
CA GLY A 60 5.22 -10.77 -8.55
C GLY A 60 4.57 -11.95 -9.28
N ASP A 61 3.25 -12.07 -9.20
CA ASP A 61 2.47 -13.11 -9.89
C ASP A 61 2.58 -12.97 -11.42
N ALA A 62 2.53 -11.74 -11.92
CA ALA A 62 2.71 -11.45 -13.35
C ALA A 62 4.12 -11.83 -13.83
N ALA A 63 5.15 -11.53 -13.03
CA ALA A 63 6.54 -11.91 -13.33
C ALA A 63 6.72 -13.43 -13.37
N GLU A 64 6.10 -14.15 -12.44
CA GLU A 64 6.12 -15.63 -12.43
C GLU A 64 5.44 -16.20 -13.68
N ARG A 65 4.29 -15.66 -14.05
CA ARG A 65 3.58 -16.08 -15.26
C ARG A 65 4.40 -15.82 -16.53
N ALA A 66 5.03 -14.66 -16.60
CA ALA A 66 5.92 -14.30 -17.72
C ALA A 66 7.09 -15.27 -17.81
N SER A 67 7.72 -15.62 -16.67
CA SER A 67 8.82 -16.58 -16.61
C SER A 67 8.39 -17.97 -17.09
N THR A 68 7.23 -18.44 -16.65
CA THR A 68 6.66 -19.72 -17.06
C THR A 68 6.35 -19.73 -18.55
N LEU A 69 5.79 -18.66 -19.09
CA LEU A 69 5.50 -18.53 -20.52
C LEU A 69 6.79 -18.52 -21.35
N GLU A 70 7.86 -17.88 -20.88
CA GLU A 70 9.16 -17.91 -21.55
C GLU A 70 9.72 -19.33 -21.59
N GLU A 71 9.67 -20.06 -20.48
CA GLU A 71 10.11 -21.45 -20.41
C GLU A 71 9.31 -22.36 -21.36
N ASP A 72 7.97 -22.21 -21.35
CA ASP A 72 7.11 -22.95 -22.25
C ASP A 72 7.37 -22.64 -23.72
N ASN A 73 7.60 -21.35 -24.04
CA ASN A 73 7.90 -20.92 -25.38
C ASN A 73 9.24 -21.49 -25.87
N ASP A 74 10.26 -21.49 -25.03
CA ASP A 74 11.56 -22.09 -25.35
C ASP A 74 11.45 -23.59 -25.54
N ARG A 75 10.65 -24.27 -24.72
CA ARG A 75 10.39 -25.70 -24.86
C ARG A 75 9.69 -26.02 -26.18
N PHE A 76 8.66 -25.26 -26.53
CA PHE A 76 7.93 -25.43 -27.79
C PHE A 76 8.81 -25.16 -29.01
N LYS A 77 9.70 -24.20 -28.93
CA LYS A 77 10.67 -23.94 -30.00
C LYS A 77 11.61 -25.14 -30.20
N ARG A 78 12.10 -25.72 -29.12
CA ARG A 78 12.93 -26.93 -29.18
C ARG A 78 12.19 -28.11 -29.76
N GLU A 79 10.97 -28.36 -29.29
CA GLU A 79 10.12 -29.44 -29.81
C GLU A 79 9.82 -29.26 -31.28
N ARG A 80 9.53 -28.04 -31.70
CA ARG A 80 9.32 -27.71 -33.11
C ARG A 80 10.57 -27.97 -33.95
N GLY A 81 11.74 -27.63 -33.45
CA GLY A 81 13.00 -27.89 -34.09
C GLY A 81 13.29 -29.38 -34.26
N GLU A 82 13.00 -30.17 -33.20
CA GLU A 82 13.13 -31.62 -33.23
C GLU A 82 12.21 -32.25 -34.28
N ILE A 83 10.95 -31.83 -34.33
CA ILE A 83 9.99 -32.29 -35.32
C ILE A 83 10.44 -31.96 -36.75
N ARG A 84 10.91 -30.74 -36.95
CA ARG A 84 11.47 -30.28 -38.25
C ARG A 84 12.63 -31.17 -38.66
N ASP A 85 13.56 -31.47 -37.75
CA ASP A 85 14.73 -32.28 -38.05
C ASP A 85 14.32 -33.72 -38.43
N ARG A 86 13.31 -34.27 -37.74
CA ARG A 86 12.76 -35.58 -38.06
C ARG A 86 12.13 -35.61 -39.45
N ILE A 87 11.36 -34.60 -39.79
CA ILE A 87 10.72 -34.48 -41.10
C ILE A 87 11.80 -34.37 -42.19
N GLU A 88 12.81 -33.57 -41.98
CA GLU A 88 13.93 -33.44 -42.91
C GLU A 88 14.67 -34.78 -43.13
N SER A 89 14.91 -35.52 -42.03
CA SER A 89 15.52 -36.85 -42.09
C SER A 89 14.66 -37.83 -42.87
N ILE A 90 13.36 -37.82 -42.65
CA ILE A 90 12.42 -38.69 -43.39
C ILE A 90 12.41 -38.33 -44.86
N LEU A 91 12.38 -37.05 -45.20
CA LEU A 91 12.40 -36.59 -46.58
C LEU A 91 13.71 -37.00 -47.29
N THR A 92 14.84 -36.85 -46.61
CA THR A 92 16.14 -37.28 -47.12
C THR A 92 16.18 -38.77 -47.39
N ASN A 93 15.63 -39.59 -46.48
CA ASN A 93 15.55 -41.05 -46.63
C ASN A 93 14.65 -41.44 -47.80
N LEU A 94 13.51 -40.76 -47.95
CA LEU A 94 12.59 -40.99 -49.07
C LEU A 94 13.22 -40.64 -50.42
N GLU A 95 13.93 -39.53 -50.49
CA GLU A 95 14.65 -39.10 -51.69
C GLU A 95 15.73 -40.10 -52.07
N ALA A 96 16.45 -40.65 -51.10
CA ALA A 96 17.44 -41.73 -51.34
C ALA A 96 16.81 -42.98 -51.86
N LEU A 97 15.56 -43.31 -51.44
CA LEU A 97 14.85 -44.49 -51.97
C LEU A 97 14.34 -44.29 -53.39
N GLU A 98 14.11 -43.09 -53.83
CA GLU A 98 13.65 -42.78 -55.20
C GLU A 98 14.76 -42.89 -56.21
N GLU A 99 16.01 -42.77 -55.78
CA GLU A 99 17.15 -43.00 -56.63
C GLU A 99 17.42 -44.49 -56.88
#